data_dfa38a2a5e96aa6dc8d2295b1c9a18b2
#
_entry.id   dfa38a2a5e96aa6dc8d2295b1c9a18b2
#
_cell.length_a   1.000
_cell.length_b   1.000
_cell.length_c   1.000
_cell.angle_alpha   90.00
_cell.angle_beta   90.00
_cell.angle_gamma   90.00
#
_symmetry.space_group_name_H-M   'P 1'
#
loop_
_entity.id
_entity.type
_entity.pdbx_description
1 polymer ?
#
loop_
_entity_poly.entity_id
_entity_poly.type
_entity_poly.pdbx_seq_one_letter_code
_entity_poly.pdbx_strand_id
1 'polypeptide(L)'
;MYKKRKIRAEKKSDDNQENSSKSQINWFPGHMAKTCRKIKEILPLIDAVAEVVDARVPKSSRNPELRDIIGDKPLIILLNKCDMADPAATAGWIAHYSAAGIPAIALDCKTGRGISAFKDTVKNTLKSKLKAYEEKGMAGKPLRVMVVGIPNVGKSSFINRIAGNNRAKAENRPGVTRGNQWFTVDKQLELLDTPGVLWPKFEDKTVGEHLAFTGAVTDRILDTEWLAMQLLSLLSREYPEKITARYNVELTDDSYELLCRIGKKRGMMIRGGETDTERAANMLLEEYRNCKIGNITLERAEK
;
A
#
# COMPACT_ATOMS: atom_id res chain seq x y z
N MET A 1 -16.72 -8.68 -35.68
CA MET A 1 -15.41 -8.61 -35.02
C MET A 1 -15.52 -8.40 -33.50
N TYR A 2 -16.38 -7.52 -33.02
CA TYR A 2 -16.65 -7.26 -31.59
C TYR A 2 -16.94 -8.53 -30.77
N LYS A 3 -17.87 -9.38 -31.19
CA LYS A 3 -18.18 -10.66 -30.51
C LYS A 3 -16.98 -11.61 -30.42
N LYS A 4 -16.11 -11.66 -31.43
CA LYS A 4 -14.92 -12.53 -31.41
C LYS A 4 -13.84 -12.04 -30.42
N ARG A 5 -13.69 -10.72 -30.23
CA ARG A 5 -12.73 -10.18 -29.24
C ARG A 5 -13.28 -10.26 -27.81
N LYS A 6 -14.59 -10.03 -27.62
CA LYS A 6 -15.26 -10.25 -26.34
C LYS A 6 -15.10 -11.72 -25.90
N ILE A 7 -15.38 -12.67 -26.81
CA ILE A 7 -15.19 -14.10 -26.57
C ILE A 7 -13.69 -14.43 -26.30
N ARG A 8 -12.76 -13.72 -26.96
CA ARG A 8 -11.33 -13.89 -26.74
C ARG A 8 -10.86 -13.27 -25.40
N ALA A 9 -11.45 -12.15 -24.97
CA ALA A 9 -11.22 -11.56 -23.66
C ALA A 9 -11.85 -12.42 -22.56
N GLU A 10 -13.07 -12.91 -22.75
CA GLU A 10 -13.74 -13.83 -21.84
C GLU A 10 -13.03 -15.18 -21.78
N LYS A 11 -12.58 -15.78 -22.91
CA LYS A 11 -11.73 -16.98 -22.91
C LYS A 11 -10.38 -16.75 -22.25
N LYS A 12 -9.74 -15.60 -22.46
CA LYS A 12 -8.51 -15.25 -21.73
C LYS A 12 -8.77 -15.07 -20.22
N SER A 13 -9.96 -14.59 -19.82
CA SER A 13 -10.34 -14.52 -18.41
C SER A 13 -10.59 -15.90 -17.83
N ASP A 14 -11.21 -16.82 -18.59
CA ASP A 14 -11.46 -18.20 -18.17
C ASP A 14 -10.17 -19.03 -18.17
N ASP A 15 -9.33 -18.92 -19.22
CA ASP A 15 -8.00 -19.51 -19.27
C ASP A 15 -7.06 -18.96 -18.15
N ASN A 16 -7.22 -17.67 -17.76
CA ASN A 16 -6.51 -17.10 -16.62
C ASN A 16 -7.13 -17.52 -15.28
N GLN A 17 -8.43 -17.79 -15.20
CA GLN A 17 -9.04 -18.40 -14.02
C GLN A 17 -8.60 -19.84 -13.82
N GLU A 18 -8.49 -20.64 -14.88
CA GLU A 18 -7.91 -21.98 -14.82
C GLU A 18 -6.39 -21.97 -14.62
N ASN A 19 -5.66 -21.00 -15.19
CA ASN A 19 -4.23 -20.80 -14.92
C ASN A 19 -3.96 -20.09 -13.59
N SER A 20 -4.89 -19.27 -13.03
CA SER A 20 -4.73 -18.69 -11.69
C SER A 20 -4.88 -19.73 -10.58
N SER A 21 -5.55 -20.86 -10.85
CA SER A 21 -5.44 -22.05 -9.99
C SER A 21 -4.07 -22.75 -10.10
N LYS A 22 -3.28 -22.45 -11.14
CA LYS A 22 -1.91 -22.98 -11.36
C LYS A 22 -0.81 -21.90 -11.24
N SER A 23 -1.09 -20.64 -11.45
CA SER A 23 -0.16 -19.52 -11.20
C SER A 23 -0.43 -18.91 -9.83
N GLN A 24 -0.18 -19.68 -8.78
CA GLN A 24 0.08 -19.08 -7.46
C GLN A 24 1.24 -18.11 -7.67
N ILE A 25 1.01 -16.81 -7.44
CA ILE A 25 2.06 -15.79 -7.48
C ILE A 25 3.01 -16.12 -6.32
N ASN A 26 3.93 -17.03 -6.56
CA ASN A 26 4.99 -17.39 -5.63
C ASN A 26 6.07 -16.32 -5.70
N TRP A 27 5.97 -15.30 -4.85
CA TRP A 27 7.07 -14.38 -4.59
C TRP A 27 8.12 -15.11 -3.76
N PHE A 28 9.29 -15.34 -4.34
CA PHE A 28 10.49 -15.95 -3.81
C PHE A 28 10.51 -16.22 -2.29
N PRO A 29 10.13 -17.42 -1.84
CA PRO A 29 10.03 -17.76 -0.40
C PRO A 29 11.34 -17.56 0.36
N GLY A 30 12.49 -17.71 -0.32
CA GLY A 30 13.80 -17.57 0.31
C GLY A 30 14.17 -16.16 0.78
N HIS A 31 13.78 -15.11 0.05
CA HIS A 31 14.05 -13.73 0.46
C HIS A 31 13.22 -13.32 1.68
N MET A 32 12.01 -13.79 1.80
CA MET A 32 11.10 -13.47 2.91
C MET A 32 11.50 -14.15 4.20
N ALA A 33 11.76 -15.44 4.17
CA ALA A 33 12.25 -16.17 5.35
C ALA A 33 13.53 -15.51 5.92
N LYS A 34 14.43 -15.06 5.03
CA LYS A 34 15.63 -14.29 5.42
C LYS A 34 15.29 -12.94 6.04
N THR A 35 14.30 -12.23 5.49
CA THR A 35 13.89 -10.91 6.01
C THR A 35 13.17 -11.06 7.34
N CYS A 36 12.25 -12.01 7.50
CA CYS A 36 11.59 -12.30 8.77
C CYS A 36 12.60 -12.68 9.86
N ARG A 37 13.62 -13.50 9.54
CA ARG A 37 14.69 -13.84 10.47
C ARG A 37 15.45 -12.59 10.92
N LYS A 38 15.84 -11.72 9.99
CA LYS A 38 16.53 -10.44 10.30
C LYS A 38 15.68 -9.52 11.16
N ILE A 39 14.37 -9.44 10.91
CA ILE A 39 13.46 -8.66 11.76
C ILE A 39 13.47 -9.21 13.18
N LYS A 40 13.33 -10.54 13.36
CA LYS A 40 13.36 -11.19 14.69
C LYS A 40 14.67 -10.95 15.44
N GLU A 41 15.81 -10.98 14.75
CA GLU A 41 17.14 -10.71 15.34
C GLU A 41 17.28 -9.26 15.88
N ILE A 42 16.60 -8.29 15.26
CA ILE A 42 16.70 -6.87 15.62
C ILE A 42 15.60 -6.44 16.60
N LEU A 43 14.49 -7.17 16.66
CA LEU A 43 13.35 -6.85 17.53
C LEU A 43 13.72 -6.55 19.00
N PRO A 44 14.70 -7.22 19.64
CA PRO A 44 15.11 -6.86 21.00
C PRO A 44 15.60 -5.42 21.16
N LEU A 45 16.12 -4.81 20.10
CA LEU A 45 16.60 -3.43 20.08
C LEU A 45 15.51 -2.40 19.79
N ILE A 46 14.31 -2.84 19.44
CA ILE A 46 13.20 -2.02 18.98
C ILE A 46 12.20 -1.79 20.10
N ASP A 47 11.71 -0.56 20.21
CA ASP A 47 10.73 -0.14 21.21
C ASP A 47 9.29 -0.22 20.69
N ALA A 48 9.08 0.13 19.42
CA ALA A 48 7.79 0.03 18.74
C ALA A 48 7.98 -0.26 17.23
N VAL A 49 6.92 -0.71 16.58
CA VAL A 49 6.88 -0.95 15.13
C VAL A 49 5.88 0.01 14.49
N ALA A 50 6.27 0.66 13.42
CA ALA A 50 5.41 1.50 12.58
C ALA A 50 5.15 0.78 11.24
N GLU A 51 3.92 0.35 11.01
CA GLU A 51 3.52 -0.29 9.74
C GLU A 51 2.96 0.76 8.79
N VAL A 52 3.66 0.98 7.67
CA VAL A 52 3.20 1.88 6.61
C VAL A 52 2.31 1.11 5.66
N VAL A 53 1.06 1.56 5.53
CA VAL A 53 0.04 0.97 4.65
C VAL A 53 -0.46 2.02 3.65
N ASP A 54 -1.00 1.57 2.52
CA ASP A 54 -1.61 2.46 1.53
C ASP A 54 -3.06 2.76 1.94
N ALA A 55 -3.40 4.01 2.18
CA ALA A 55 -4.74 4.44 2.62
C ALA A 55 -5.85 4.12 1.61
N ARG A 56 -5.52 3.78 0.36
CA ARG A 56 -6.48 3.34 -0.66
C ARG A 56 -6.92 1.89 -0.46
N VAL A 57 -6.06 1.07 0.17
CA VAL A 57 -6.26 -0.36 0.44
C VAL A 57 -5.70 -0.74 1.82
N PRO A 58 -6.27 -0.20 2.91
CA PRO A 58 -5.69 -0.30 4.25
C PRO A 58 -5.59 -1.71 4.82
N LYS A 59 -6.52 -2.62 4.43
CA LYS A 59 -6.50 -4.03 4.82
C LYS A 59 -5.50 -4.81 3.95
N SER A 60 -5.65 -4.72 2.64
CA SER A 60 -4.83 -5.47 1.68
C SER A 60 -3.35 -5.07 1.69
N SER A 61 -3.02 -3.84 2.09
CA SER A 61 -1.62 -3.40 2.16
C SER A 61 -0.91 -3.70 3.48
N ARG A 62 -1.58 -4.37 4.42
CA ARG A 62 -0.97 -4.88 5.65
C ARG A 62 -0.36 -6.27 5.42
N ASN A 63 0.71 -6.56 6.15
CA ASN A 63 1.23 -7.92 6.20
C ASN A 63 0.52 -8.71 7.32
N PRO A 64 -0.28 -9.75 6.99
CA PRO A 64 -1.03 -10.53 7.99
C PRO A 64 -0.10 -11.23 8.99
N GLU A 65 1.10 -11.65 8.58
CA GLU A 65 2.07 -12.35 9.44
C GLU A 65 2.85 -11.40 10.36
N LEU A 66 2.68 -10.07 10.18
CA LEU A 66 3.47 -9.09 10.94
C LEU A 66 3.28 -9.24 12.45
N ARG A 67 2.05 -9.49 12.89
CA ARG A 67 1.73 -9.63 14.31
C ARG A 67 2.48 -10.80 14.94
N ASP A 68 2.57 -11.92 14.25
CA ASP A 68 3.30 -13.12 14.71
C ASP A 68 4.81 -12.89 14.75
N ILE A 69 5.30 -12.00 13.87
CA ILE A 69 6.72 -11.65 13.82
C ILE A 69 7.10 -10.71 14.96
N ILE A 70 6.31 -9.67 15.22
CA ILE A 70 6.62 -8.61 16.19
C ILE A 70 6.17 -8.94 17.63
N GLY A 71 5.26 -9.91 17.80
CA GLY A 71 4.73 -10.30 19.12
C GLY A 71 4.05 -9.13 19.84
N ASP A 72 4.42 -8.92 21.12
CA ASP A 72 3.83 -7.89 21.98
C ASP A 72 4.39 -6.47 21.77
N LYS A 73 5.23 -6.27 20.74
CA LYS A 73 5.74 -4.92 20.47
C LYS A 73 4.59 -3.98 20.11
N PRO A 74 4.58 -2.76 20.70
CA PRO A 74 3.62 -1.73 20.31
C PRO A 74 3.65 -1.47 18.82
N LEU A 75 2.46 -1.48 18.19
CA LEU A 75 2.26 -1.26 16.77
C LEU A 75 1.58 0.08 16.53
N ILE A 76 2.06 0.85 15.57
CA ILE A 76 1.45 2.09 15.08
C ILE A 76 1.16 1.92 13.59
N ILE A 77 -0.04 2.21 13.14
CA ILE A 77 -0.41 2.15 11.70
C ILE A 77 -0.27 3.53 11.08
N LEU A 78 0.42 3.58 9.95
CA LEU A 78 0.62 4.79 9.16
C LEU A 78 -0.13 4.67 7.83
N LEU A 79 -1.34 5.25 7.74
CA LEU A 79 -2.17 5.29 6.54
C LEU A 79 -1.59 6.33 5.56
N ASN A 80 -0.59 5.93 4.79
CA ASN A 80 0.08 6.81 3.84
C ASN A 80 -0.72 6.98 2.53
N LYS A 81 -0.41 8.03 1.76
CA LYS A 81 -1.14 8.43 0.55
C LYS A 81 -2.60 8.81 0.84
N CYS A 82 -2.87 9.36 2.03
CA CYS A 82 -4.21 9.80 2.41
C CYS A 82 -4.74 10.95 1.53
N ASP A 83 -3.87 11.65 0.81
CA ASP A 83 -4.17 12.61 -0.24
C ASP A 83 -4.87 11.99 -1.45
N MET A 84 -4.72 10.68 -1.64
CA MET A 84 -5.27 9.90 -2.76
C MET A 84 -6.46 9.01 -2.35
N ALA A 85 -6.72 8.88 -1.05
CA ALA A 85 -7.77 8.04 -0.48
C ALA A 85 -9.04 8.85 -0.16
N ASP A 86 -10.17 8.15 -0.05
CA ASP A 86 -11.43 8.71 0.44
C ASP A 86 -11.26 9.15 1.90
N PRO A 87 -11.51 10.45 2.23
CA PRO A 87 -11.32 10.96 3.58
C PRO A 87 -12.23 10.29 4.62
N ALA A 88 -13.48 9.98 4.25
CA ALA A 88 -14.42 9.32 5.16
C ALA A 88 -14.00 7.87 5.46
N ALA A 89 -13.54 7.13 4.43
CA ALA A 89 -13.00 5.81 4.62
C ALA A 89 -11.71 5.83 5.47
N THR A 90 -10.82 6.80 5.22
CA THR A 90 -9.60 6.97 6.01
C THR A 90 -9.92 7.22 7.49
N ALA A 91 -10.89 8.09 7.80
CA ALA A 91 -11.34 8.33 9.17
C ALA A 91 -11.95 7.07 9.80
N GLY A 92 -12.75 6.30 9.05
CA GLY A 92 -13.29 5.01 9.48
C GLY A 92 -12.20 4.02 9.86
N TRP A 93 -11.14 3.91 9.06
CA TRP A 93 -10.01 3.04 9.35
C TRP A 93 -9.21 3.47 10.59
N ILE A 94 -9.02 4.79 10.79
CA ILE A 94 -8.38 5.30 12.01
C ILE A 94 -9.21 4.90 13.24
N ALA A 95 -10.54 5.07 13.19
CA ALA A 95 -11.44 4.67 14.27
C ALA A 95 -11.39 3.16 14.54
N HIS A 96 -11.41 2.35 13.49
CA HIS A 96 -11.32 0.89 13.57
C HIS A 96 -10.03 0.43 14.28
N TYR A 97 -8.85 0.94 13.87
CA TYR A 97 -7.60 0.60 14.53
C TYR A 97 -7.54 1.11 15.97
N SER A 98 -8.05 2.32 16.21
CA SER A 98 -8.11 2.90 17.57
C SER A 98 -9.00 2.07 18.51
N ALA A 99 -10.11 1.56 18.03
CA ALA A 99 -11.00 0.65 18.79
C ALA A 99 -10.30 -0.67 19.17
N ALA A 100 -9.37 -1.14 18.30
CA ALA A 100 -8.51 -2.28 18.57
C ALA A 100 -7.27 -1.94 19.45
N GLY A 101 -7.19 -0.72 20.00
CA GLY A 101 -6.05 -0.26 20.81
C GLY A 101 -4.77 -0.01 20.01
N ILE A 102 -4.86 0.10 18.69
CA ILE A 102 -3.72 0.34 17.80
C ILE A 102 -3.77 1.79 17.32
N PRO A 103 -2.83 2.66 17.71
CA PRO A 103 -2.77 4.02 17.19
C PRO A 103 -2.61 4.03 15.67
N ALA A 104 -3.41 4.88 14.99
CA ALA A 104 -3.36 5.03 13.54
C ALA A 104 -3.31 6.50 13.13
N ILE A 105 -2.52 6.84 12.13
CA ILE A 105 -2.29 8.20 11.64
C ILE A 105 -2.45 8.23 10.12
N ALA A 106 -3.23 9.18 9.60
CA ALA A 106 -3.25 9.49 8.18
C ALA A 106 -2.03 10.34 7.79
N LEU A 107 -1.30 9.91 6.77
CA LEU A 107 -0.09 10.56 6.27
C LEU A 107 -0.19 10.90 4.79
N ASP A 108 0.36 12.06 4.43
CA ASP A 108 0.77 12.38 3.07
C ASP A 108 2.26 12.76 3.07
N CYS A 109 3.08 11.84 2.63
CA CYS A 109 4.53 12.05 2.59
C CYS A 109 4.98 13.05 1.54
N LYS A 110 4.13 13.41 0.55
CA LYS A 110 4.45 14.44 -0.45
C LYS A 110 4.38 15.85 0.17
N THR A 111 3.28 16.17 0.83
CA THR A 111 3.09 17.47 1.47
C THR A 111 3.66 17.54 2.88
N GLY A 112 3.78 16.40 3.57
CA GLY A 112 4.20 16.31 4.97
C GLY A 112 3.04 16.34 5.95
N ARG A 113 1.78 16.28 5.47
CA ARG A 113 0.60 16.20 6.32
C ARG A 113 0.68 14.97 7.23
N GLY A 114 0.42 15.16 8.52
CA GLY A 114 0.40 14.09 9.53
C GLY A 114 1.79 13.68 10.07
N ILE A 115 2.90 14.10 9.46
CA ILE A 115 4.26 13.71 9.88
C ILE A 115 4.58 14.20 11.30
N SER A 116 4.15 15.41 11.68
CA SER A 116 4.36 15.95 13.03
C SER A 116 3.69 15.11 14.12
N ALA A 117 2.48 14.61 13.84
CA ALA A 117 1.73 13.78 14.76
C ALA A 117 2.41 12.44 15.09
N PHE A 118 3.29 11.95 14.22
CA PHE A 118 3.98 10.66 14.42
C PHE A 118 4.85 10.67 15.69
N LYS A 119 5.62 11.73 15.92
CA LYS A 119 6.50 11.81 17.10
C LYS A 119 5.69 11.76 18.39
N ASP A 120 4.61 12.51 18.46
CA ASP A 120 3.73 12.55 19.62
C ASP A 120 3.05 11.20 19.85
N THR A 121 2.59 10.56 18.76
CA THR A 121 2.01 9.22 18.83
C THR A 121 3.01 8.20 19.35
N VAL A 122 4.27 8.22 18.90
CA VAL A 122 5.33 7.33 19.41
C VAL A 122 5.56 7.56 20.91
N LYS A 123 5.69 8.83 21.35
CA LYS A 123 5.87 9.17 22.76
C LYS A 123 4.68 8.70 23.62
N ASN A 124 3.46 8.94 23.16
CA ASN A 124 2.24 8.53 23.86
C ASN A 124 2.15 7.00 23.95
N THR A 125 2.42 6.28 22.85
CA THR A 125 2.42 4.81 22.81
C THR A 125 3.47 4.21 23.73
N LEU A 126 4.62 4.87 23.88
CA LEU A 126 5.74 4.38 24.69
C LEU A 126 5.90 5.12 26.04
N LYS A 127 4.84 5.79 26.53
CA LYS A 127 4.88 6.60 27.74
C LYS A 127 5.39 5.81 28.97
N SER A 128 4.91 4.59 29.15
CA SER A 128 5.35 3.72 30.26
C SER A 128 6.84 3.37 30.17
N LYS A 129 7.34 3.19 28.94
CA LYS A 129 8.77 2.89 28.70
C LYS A 129 9.65 4.11 28.93
N LEU A 130 9.21 5.29 28.52
CA LEU A 130 9.92 6.55 28.81
C LEU A 130 10.05 6.76 30.28
N LYS A 131 8.99 6.56 31.09
CA LYS A 131 9.02 6.64 32.53
C LYS A 131 10.02 5.63 33.15
N ALA A 132 10.02 4.39 32.68
CA ALA A 132 10.97 3.38 33.10
C ALA A 132 12.44 3.73 32.78
N TYR A 133 12.69 4.45 31.68
CA TYR A 133 14.02 4.96 31.33
C TYR A 133 14.44 6.08 32.30
N GLU A 134 13.55 7.00 32.65
CA GLU A 134 13.81 8.05 33.61
C GLU A 134 14.15 7.48 35.01
N GLU A 135 13.35 6.51 35.50
CA GLU A 135 13.54 5.82 36.77
C GLU A 135 14.90 5.07 36.86
N LYS A 136 15.39 4.59 35.70
CA LYS A 136 16.70 3.89 35.61
C LYS A 136 17.88 4.82 35.32
N GLY A 137 17.70 6.14 35.36
CA GLY A 137 18.77 7.11 35.08
C GLY A 137 19.17 7.17 33.58
N MET A 138 18.35 6.60 32.68
CA MET A 138 18.58 6.60 31.23
C MET A 138 17.78 7.70 30.53
N ALA A 139 17.53 8.82 31.21
CA ALA A 139 16.87 9.98 30.64
C ALA A 139 17.59 10.42 29.35
N GLY A 140 16.81 10.64 28.27
CA GLY A 140 17.37 11.05 26.97
C GLY A 140 17.80 9.89 26.06
N LYS A 141 17.65 8.63 26.47
CA LYS A 141 17.84 7.48 25.56
C LYS A 141 16.83 7.57 24.41
N PRO A 142 17.27 7.51 23.14
CA PRO A 142 16.37 7.60 22.01
C PRO A 142 15.43 6.37 21.94
N LEU A 143 14.18 6.62 21.61
CA LEU A 143 13.22 5.59 21.25
C LEU A 143 13.55 5.04 19.86
N ARG A 144 13.50 3.73 19.72
CA ARG A 144 13.82 3.03 18.48
C ARG A 144 12.57 2.44 17.83
N VAL A 145 12.21 2.96 16.67
CA VAL A 145 11.03 2.51 15.96
C VAL A 145 11.45 1.85 14.63
N MET A 146 11.02 0.62 14.46
CA MET A 146 11.21 -0.10 13.18
C MET A 146 10.08 0.26 12.23
N VAL A 147 10.43 0.67 11.01
CA VAL A 147 9.46 0.99 9.95
C VAL A 147 9.33 -0.20 9.00
N VAL A 148 8.13 -0.77 8.93
CA VAL A 148 7.81 -1.92 8.09
C VAL A 148 6.70 -1.60 7.10
N GLY A 149 6.45 -2.48 6.16
CA GLY A 149 5.35 -2.41 5.20
C GLY A 149 5.73 -3.06 3.87
N ILE A 150 4.75 -3.30 3.04
CA ILE A 150 4.93 -3.90 1.71
C ILE A 150 5.69 -2.95 0.76
N PRO A 151 6.16 -3.42 -0.40
CA PRO A 151 6.72 -2.54 -1.41
C PRO A 151 5.74 -1.45 -1.85
N ASN A 152 6.25 -0.30 -2.26
CA ASN A 152 5.53 0.83 -2.88
C ASN A 152 4.44 1.52 -2.02
N VAL A 153 4.29 1.18 -0.74
CA VAL A 153 3.40 1.92 0.19
C VAL A 153 3.97 3.28 0.63
N GLY A 154 5.27 3.51 0.38
CA GLY A 154 5.94 4.79 0.66
C GLY A 154 6.78 4.83 1.93
N LYS A 155 7.31 3.68 2.42
CA LYS A 155 8.24 3.62 3.56
C LYS A 155 9.41 4.60 3.45
N SER A 156 10.15 4.51 2.35
CA SER A 156 11.32 5.38 2.14
C SER A 156 10.91 6.85 2.03
N SER A 157 9.73 7.15 1.45
CA SER A 157 9.19 8.51 1.40
C SER A 157 8.88 9.04 2.81
N PHE A 158 8.29 8.21 3.67
CA PHE A 158 8.02 8.54 5.07
C PHE A 158 9.31 8.81 5.83
N ILE A 159 10.27 7.87 5.79
CA ILE A 159 11.56 8.01 6.47
C ILE A 159 12.31 9.25 6.00
N ASN A 160 12.35 9.47 4.67
CA ASN A 160 12.98 10.63 4.10
C ASN A 160 12.34 11.93 4.54
N ARG A 161 11.02 11.94 4.65
CA ARG A 161 10.27 13.13 5.05
C ARG A 161 10.48 13.49 6.52
N ILE A 162 10.48 12.48 7.41
CA ILE A 162 10.64 12.70 8.84
C ILE A 162 12.10 12.94 9.26
N ALA A 163 13.06 12.29 8.59
CA ALA A 163 14.48 12.50 8.84
C ALA A 163 14.99 13.84 8.29
N GLY A 164 14.31 14.44 7.30
CA GLY A 164 14.66 15.74 6.73
C GLY A 164 16.13 15.82 6.27
N ASN A 165 16.79 16.95 6.56
CA ASN A 165 18.21 17.17 6.22
C ASN A 165 19.20 16.30 7.03
N ASN A 166 18.75 15.58 8.04
CA ASN A 166 19.58 14.65 8.82
C ASN A 166 19.95 13.37 8.04
N ARG A 167 19.54 13.24 6.76
CA ARG A 167 19.97 12.18 5.84
C ARG A 167 21.49 12.02 5.73
N ALA A 168 22.25 13.11 5.84
CA ALA A 168 23.71 13.09 5.77
C ALA A 168 24.36 12.32 6.95
N LYS A 169 23.61 12.00 8.00
CA LYS A 169 24.06 11.18 9.15
C LYS A 169 23.49 9.75 9.12
N ALA A 170 22.91 9.30 8.01
CA ALA A 170 22.69 7.90 7.77
C ALA A 170 24.06 7.21 7.61
N GLU A 171 24.71 6.96 8.73
CA GLU A 171 26.01 6.30 8.75
C GLU A 171 25.83 4.89 8.20
N ASN A 172 26.47 4.63 7.05
CA ASN A 172 26.84 3.28 6.66
C ASN A 172 27.84 2.79 7.71
N ARG A 173 27.33 2.27 8.83
CA ARG A 173 28.21 1.62 9.81
C ARG A 173 28.83 0.39 9.14
N PRO A 174 30.16 0.30 9.05
CA PRO A 174 30.80 -0.88 8.49
C PRO A 174 30.31 -2.12 9.26
N GLY A 175 29.85 -3.14 8.54
CA GLY A 175 29.34 -4.38 9.11
C GLY A 175 27.79 -4.51 9.12
N VAL A 176 27.03 -3.49 8.78
CA VAL A 176 25.58 -3.59 8.58
C VAL A 176 25.31 -3.99 7.12
N THR A 177 24.90 -5.23 6.94
CA THR A 177 24.59 -5.83 5.64
C THR A 177 23.56 -4.97 4.91
N ARG A 178 23.69 -4.83 3.58
CA ARG A 178 22.72 -4.20 2.66
C ARG A 178 21.30 -4.62 3.01
N GLY A 179 20.54 -3.79 3.77
CA GLY A 179 19.16 -4.14 4.13
C GLY A 179 18.53 -3.35 5.26
N ASN A 180 19.24 -2.98 6.30
CA ASN A 180 18.70 -2.27 7.46
C ASN A 180 19.51 -1.00 7.70
N GLN A 181 18.86 0.15 7.65
CA GLN A 181 19.52 1.45 7.83
C GLN A 181 18.86 2.23 8.96
N TRP A 182 19.67 2.71 9.91
CA TRP A 182 19.22 3.58 10.98
C TRP A 182 19.20 5.04 10.53
N PHE A 183 18.14 5.75 10.92
CA PHE A 183 17.96 7.17 10.67
C PHE A 183 17.67 7.88 11.98
N THR A 184 18.52 8.82 12.36
CA THR A 184 18.26 9.69 13.52
C THR A 184 17.31 10.80 13.10
N VAL A 185 16.12 10.83 13.66
CA VAL A 185 15.13 11.89 13.43
C VAL A 185 15.48 13.11 14.30
N ASP A 186 15.72 12.86 15.60
CA ASP A 186 16.20 13.83 16.56
C ASP A 186 16.91 13.12 17.73
N LYS A 187 17.25 13.85 18.79
CA LYS A 187 17.92 13.28 19.97
C LYS A 187 17.12 12.20 20.70
N GLN A 188 15.80 12.12 20.44
CA GLN A 188 14.87 11.24 21.17
C GLN A 188 14.27 10.13 20.31
N LEU A 189 14.53 10.12 18.98
CA LEU A 189 13.90 9.18 18.07
C LEU A 189 14.85 8.71 16.97
N GLU A 190 15.03 7.41 16.90
CA GLU A 190 15.72 6.69 15.82
C GLU A 190 14.74 5.80 15.06
N LEU A 191 14.83 5.80 13.74
CA LEU A 191 14.06 4.92 12.87
C LEU A 191 14.97 3.89 12.24
N LEU A 192 14.47 2.67 12.14
CA LEU A 192 15.11 1.60 11.36
C LEU A 192 14.30 1.34 10.09
N ASP A 193 14.89 1.59 8.93
CA ASP A 193 14.30 1.17 7.64
C ASP A 193 14.51 -0.33 7.44
N THR A 194 13.44 -1.01 7.06
CA THR A 194 13.49 -2.42 6.68
C THR A 194 13.14 -2.58 5.21
N PRO A 195 13.70 -3.56 4.50
CA PRO A 195 13.24 -3.92 3.16
C PRO A 195 11.73 -4.17 3.16
N GLY A 196 11.06 -3.83 2.05
CA GLY A 196 9.64 -4.14 1.90
C GLY A 196 9.40 -5.64 2.01
N VAL A 197 8.50 -6.02 2.91
CA VAL A 197 8.15 -7.42 3.15
C VAL A 197 6.75 -7.67 2.61
N LEU A 198 6.69 -8.41 1.51
CA LEU A 198 5.46 -9.00 1.00
C LEU A 198 5.38 -10.45 1.50
N TRP A 199 4.18 -10.94 1.82
CA TRP A 199 4.01 -12.35 2.20
C TRP A 199 3.96 -13.25 0.94
N PRO A 200 4.35 -14.53 1.06
CA PRO A 200 4.63 -15.38 -0.10
C PRO A 200 3.40 -15.78 -0.92
N LYS A 201 2.22 -15.74 -0.32
CA LYS A 201 0.98 -16.21 -0.95
C LYS A 201 -0.19 -15.33 -0.54
N PHE A 202 -0.92 -14.81 -1.53
CA PHE A 202 -2.21 -14.18 -1.30
C PHE A 202 -3.27 -15.30 -1.28
N GLU A 203 -3.83 -15.58 -0.10
CA GLU A 203 -4.92 -16.56 0.03
C GLU A 203 -6.21 -16.01 -0.55
N ASP A 204 -6.41 -14.70 -0.45
CA ASP A 204 -7.55 -13.97 -1.00
C ASP A 204 -7.15 -13.30 -2.32
N LYS A 205 -7.86 -13.67 -3.40
CA LYS A 205 -7.69 -13.10 -4.73
C LYS A 205 -7.91 -11.58 -4.73
N THR A 206 -8.87 -11.10 -3.93
CA THR A 206 -9.20 -9.66 -3.79
C THR A 206 -8.00 -8.86 -3.28
N VAL A 207 -7.23 -9.42 -2.34
CA VAL A 207 -6.00 -8.79 -1.83
C VAL A 207 -4.99 -8.61 -2.95
N GLY A 208 -4.78 -9.65 -3.76
CA GLY A 208 -3.88 -9.60 -4.92
C GLY A 208 -4.29 -8.54 -5.94
N GLU A 209 -5.58 -8.44 -6.25
CA GLU A 209 -6.15 -7.43 -7.14
C GLU A 209 -5.95 -6.01 -6.60
N HIS A 210 -6.28 -5.75 -5.34
CA HIS A 210 -6.11 -4.45 -4.69
C HIS A 210 -4.65 -3.99 -4.69
N LEU A 211 -3.71 -4.91 -4.44
CA LEU A 211 -2.28 -4.62 -4.51
C LEU A 211 -1.80 -4.33 -5.92
N ALA A 212 -2.35 -5.02 -6.92
CA ALA A 212 -2.05 -4.77 -8.32
C ALA A 212 -2.63 -3.41 -8.78
N PHE A 213 -3.87 -3.07 -8.41
CA PHE A 213 -4.46 -1.76 -8.71
C PHE A 213 -3.59 -0.61 -8.20
N THR A 214 -3.06 -0.72 -7.00
CA THR A 214 -2.23 0.32 -6.38
C THR A 214 -0.77 0.33 -6.85
N GLY A 215 -0.35 -0.68 -7.64
CA GLY A 215 1.02 -0.85 -8.11
C GLY A 215 1.99 -1.35 -7.02
N ALA A 216 1.48 -1.96 -5.95
CA ALA A 216 2.31 -2.61 -4.93
C ALA A 216 2.94 -3.90 -5.46
N VAL A 217 2.26 -4.56 -6.40
CA VAL A 217 2.73 -5.71 -7.17
C VAL A 217 2.91 -5.31 -8.63
N THR A 218 3.94 -5.84 -9.30
CA THR A 218 4.23 -5.48 -10.70
C THR A 218 3.24 -6.12 -11.67
N ASP A 219 2.76 -5.34 -12.64
CA ASP A 219 1.78 -5.74 -13.67
C ASP A 219 2.30 -6.80 -14.65
N ARG A 220 3.59 -7.10 -14.63
CA ARG A 220 4.24 -8.02 -15.61
C ARG A 220 3.68 -9.44 -15.63
N ILE A 221 2.90 -9.81 -14.62
CA ILE A 221 2.37 -11.16 -14.42
C ILE A 221 0.85 -11.21 -14.69
N LEU A 222 0.19 -10.04 -14.76
CA LEU A 222 -1.26 -9.94 -14.88
C LEU A 222 -1.65 -9.39 -16.26
N ASP A 223 -2.77 -9.88 -16.79
CA ASP A 223 -3.39 -9.28 -17.98
C ASP A 223 -3.91 -7.89 -17.61
N THR A 224 -3.32 -6.86 -18.21
CA THR A 224 -3.61 -5.45 -17.90
C THR A 224 -5.05 -5.09 -18.26
N GLU A 225 -5.60 -5.63 -19.35
CA GLU A 225 -7.00 -5.41 -19.75
C GLU A 225 -7.95 -6.01 -18.72
N TRP A 226 -7.70 -7.25 -18.31
CA TRP A 226 -8.46 -7.91 -17.27
C TRP A 226 -8.42 -7.13 -15.95
N LEU A 227 -7.24 -6.69 -15.52
CA LEU A 227 -7.05 -5.92 -14.29
C LEU A 227 -7.82 -4.60 -14.34
N ALA A 228 -7.78 -3.89 -15.47
CA ALA A 228 -8.52 -2.65 -15.68
C ALA A 228 -10.04 -2.87 -15.65
N MET A 229 -10.54 -3.96 -16.23
CA MET A 229 -11.97 -4.33 -16.16
C MET A 229 -12.43 -4.62 -14.74
N GLN A 230 -11.61 -5.34 -13.92
CA GLN A 230 -11.93 -5.57 -12.51
C GLN A 230 -11.99 -4.25 -11.73
N LEU A 231 -11.02 -3.36 -11.95
CA LEU A 231 -11.03 -2.03 -11.34
C LEU A 231 -12.26 -1.22 -11.75
N LEU A 232 -12.62 -1.19 -13.04
CA LEU A 232 -13.82 -0.50 -13.53
C LEU A 232 -15.10 -1.05 -12.91
N SER A 233 -15.25 -2.37 -12.83
CA SER A 233 -16.40 -3.01 -12.20
C SER A 233 -16.59 -2.53 -10.75
N LEU A 234 -15.48 -2.49 -10.00
CA LEU A 234 -15.49 -2.03 -8.62
C LEU A 234 -15.80 -0.53 -8.52
N LEU A 235 -15.14 0.29 -9.35
CA LEU A 235 -15.34 1.74 -9.32
C LEU A 235 -16.71 2.17 -9.80
N SER A 236 -17.30 1.49 -10.79
CA SER A 236 -18.66 1.78 -11.27
C SER A 236 -19.72 1.51 -10.20
N ARG A 237 -19.46 0.56 -9.30
CA ARG A 237 -20.35 0.24 -8.20
C ARG A 237 -20.16 1.18 -7.00
N GLU A 238 -18.92 1.43 -6.59
CA GLU A 238 -18.61 2.15 -5.34
C GLU A 238 -18.46 3.67 -5.53
N TYR A 239 -18.08 4.12 -6.74
CA TYR A 239 -17.77 5.51 -7.07
C TYR A 239 -18.26 5.89 -8.48
N PRO A 240 -19.54 5.62 -8.85
CA PRO A 240 -20.06 5.85 -10.20
C PRO A 240 -19.88 7.31 -10.66
N GLU A 241 -20.10 8.26 -9.74
CA GLU A 241 -19.98 9.69 -10.00
C GLU A 241 -18.56 10.10 -10.42
N LYS A 242 -17.52 9.44 -9.87
CA LYS A 242 -16.13 9.75 -10.20
C LYS A 242 -15.77 9.28 -11.62
N ILE A 243 -16.25 8.13 -12.02
CA ILE A 243 -16.06 7.61 -13.39
C ILE A 243 -16.76 8.51 -14.40
N THR A 244 -18.02 8.86 -14.14
CA THR A 244 -18.80 9.75 -15.01
C THR A 244 -18.16 11.14 -15.11
N ALA A 245 -17.77 11.73 -13.99
CA ALA A 245 -17.12 13.04 -13.97
C ALA A 245 -15.76 13.04 -14.72
N ARG A 246 -14.97 11.97 -14.57
CA ARG A 246 -13.63 11.90 -15.17
C ARG A 246 -13.66 11.64 -16.68
N TYR A 247 -14.53 10.74 -17.13
CA TYR A 247 -14.48 10.24 -18.50
C TYR A 247 -15.63 10.76 -19.38
N ASN A 248 -16.69 11.32 -18.76
CA ASN A 248 -17.89 11.79 -19.43
C ASN A 248 -18.50 10.70 -20.34
N VAL A 249 -18.75 9.53 -19.73
CA VAL A 249 -19.34 8.34 -20.36
C VAL A 249 -20.54 7.87 -19.55
N GLU A 250 -21.52 7.26 -20.23
CA GLU A 250 -22.58 6.52 -19.56
C GLU A 250 -22.06 5.20 -19.03
N LEU A 251 -22.42 4.90 -17.79
CA LEU A 251 -22.04 3.64 -17.13
C LEU A 251 -22.80 2.47 -17.77
N THR A 252 -22.19 1.31 -17.68
CA THR A 252 -22.77 0.02 -18.07
C THR A 252 -22.20 -1.06 -17.15
N ASP A 253 -22.96 -2.12 -16.94
CA ASP A 253 -22.52 -3.26 -16.12
C ASP A 253 -21.44 -4.10 -16.83
N ASP A 254 -21.31 -3.96 -18.15
CA ASP A 254 -20.24 -4.59 -18.93
C ASP A 254 -18.96 -3.76 -18.86
N SER A 255 -18.02 -4.18 -18.02
CA SER A 255 -16.74 -3.49 -17.80
C SER A 255 -15.88 -3.39 -19.08
N TYR A 256 -16.00 -4.37 -20.00
CA TYR A 256 -15.31 -4.31 -21.29
C TYR A 256 -15.91 -3.22 -22.18
N GLU A 257 -17.23 -3.16 -22.26
CA GLU A 257 -17.91 -2.10 -23.00
C GLU A 257 -17.59 -0.73 -22.41
N LEU A 258 -17.58 -0.60 -21.07
CA LEU A 258 -17.23 0.64 -20.39
C LEU A 258 -15.78 1.06 -20.70
N LEU A 259 -14.84 0.12 -20.70
CA LEU A 259 -13.45 0.36 -21.10
C LEU A 259 -13.36 0.85 -22.55
N CYS A 260 -14.13 0.24 -23.45
CA CYS A 260 -14.23 0.66 -24.84
C CYS A 260 -14.81 2.08 -25.00
N ARG A 261 -15.86 2.44 -24.25
CA ARG A 261 -16.43 3.80 -24.24
C ARG A 261 -15.41 4.82 -23.76
N ILE A 262 -14.67 4.52 -22.69
CA ILE A 262 -13.60 5.38 -22.15
C ILE A 262 -12.49 5.55 -23.18
N GLY A 263 -12.01 4.46 -23.79
CA GLY A 263 -10.96 4.50 -24.79
C GLY A 263 -11.37 5.29 -26.04
N LYS A 264 -12.59 5.09 -26.53
CA LYS A 264 -13.16 5.87 -27.64
C LYS A 264 -13.24 7.35 -27.31
N LYS A 265 -13.71 7.70 -26.10
CA LYS A 265 -13.81 9.10 -25.65
C LYS A 265 -12.44 9.78 -25.54
N ARG A 266 -11.38 9.01 -25.27
CA ARG A 266 -9.99 9.47 -25.21
C ARG A 266 -9.24 9.40 -26.54
N GLY A 267 -9.92 9.03 -27.64
CA GLY A 267 -9.33 8.92 -28.97
C GLY A 267 -8.33 7.76 -29.11
N MET A 268 -8.44 6.74 -28.25
CA MET A 268 -7.58 5.55 -28.30
C MET A 268 -8.16 4.53 -29.27
N MET A 269 -7.87 4.75 -30.55
CA MET A 269 -8.42 3.96 -31.64
C MET A 269 -7.30 3.27 -32.41
N ILE A 270 -7.57 2.06 -32.91
CA ILE A 270 -6.70 1.33 -33.83
C ILE A 270 -7.27 1.42 -35.27
N ARG A 271 -6.48 0.96 -36.23
CA ARG A 271 -6.94 0.87 -37.63
C ARG A 271 -8.20 0.01 -37.74
N GLY A 272 -9.21 0.51 -38.40
CA GLY A 272 -10.53 -0.16 -38.52
C GLY A 272 -11.62 0.40 -37.60
N GLY A 273 -11.32 1.46 -36.80
CA GLY A 273 -12.32 2.14 -35.96
C GLY A 273 -12.67 1.41 -34.66
N GLU A 274 -11.87 0.43 -34.26
CA GLU A 274 -12.01 -0.25 -32.98
C GLU A 274 -11.21 0.47 -31.88
N THR A 275 -11.62 0.31 -30.61
CA THR A 275 -10.90 0.88 -29.47
C THR A 275 -9.63 0.08 -29.20
N ASP A 276 -8.53 0.80 -28.93
CA ASP A 276 -7.29 0.24 -28.38
C ASP A 276 -7.49 0.00 -26.88
N THR A 277 -7.98 -1.18 -26.54
CA THR A 277 -8.35 -1.55 -25.16
C THR A 277 -7.14 -1.73 -24.26
N GLU A 278 -6.00 -2.18 -24.80
CA GLU A 278 -4.76 -2.30 -24.04
C GLU A 278 -4.24 -0.92 -23.61
N ARG A 279 -4.24 0.03 -24.53
CA ARG A 279 -3.86 1.42 -24.22
C ARG A 279 -4.85 2.08 -23.25
N ALA A 280 -6.16 1.83 -23.39
CA ALA A 280 -7.18 2.33 -22.49
C ALA A 280 -7.03 1.75 -21.07
N ALA A 281 -6.71 0.46 -20.95
CA ALA A 281 -6.46 -0.23 -19.69
C ALA A 281 -5.24 0.34 -18.96
N ASN A 282 -4.12 0.50 -19.66
CA ASN A 282 -2.91 1.11 -19.11
C ASN A 282 -3.19 2.53 -18.60
N MET A 283 -3.87 3.36 -19.41
CA MET A 283 -4.24 4.72 -19.00
C MET A 283 -5.12 4.72 -17.75
N LEU A 284 -6.13 3.85 -17.68
CA LEU A 284 -7.05 3.77 -16.54
C LEU A 284 -6.29 3.45 -15.23
N LEU A 285 -5.44 2.42 -15.25
CA LEU A 285 -4.64 2.02 -14.10
C LEU A 285 -3.67 3.13 -13.67
N GLU A 286 -3.02 3.80 -14.62
CA GLU A 286 -2.17 4.95 -14.32
C GLU A 286 -2.96 6.12 -13.73
N GLU A 287 -4.15 6.42 -14.25
CA GLU A 287 -4.99 7.50 -13.73
C GLU A 287 -5.49 7.20 -12.33
N TYR A 288 -5.84 5.95 -12.01
CA TYR A 288 -6.16 5.53 -10.65
C TYR A 288 -4.94 5.68 -9.72
N ARG A 289 -3.78 5.17 -10.13
CA ARG A 289 -2.53 5.22 -9.35
C ARG A 289 -2.06 6.63 -9.07
N ASN A 290 -2.36 7.57 -9.98
CA ASN A 290 -2.01 8.99 -9.87
C ASN A 290 -3.16 9.87 -9.34
N CYS A 291 -4.24 9.29 -8.81
CA CYS A 291 -5.40 10.00 -8.24
C CYS A 291 -6.13 10.93 -9.23
N LYS A 292 -6.02 10.68 -10.55
CA LYS A 292 -6.69 11.50 -11.56
C LYS A 292 -8.20 11.23 -11.66
N ILE A 293 -8.66 10.07 -11.17
CA ILE A 293 -10.08 9.70 -11.09
C ILE A 293 -10.72 10.31 -9.83
N GLY A 294 -9.89 10.66 -8.83
CA GLY A 294 -10.31 11.24 -7.55
C GLY A 294 -9.85 10.41 -6.36
N ASN A 295 -10.17 10.88 -5.16
CA ASN A 295 -9.84 10.21 -3.91
C ASN A 295 -10.69 8.95 -3.73
N ILE A 296 -10.07 7.78 -3.73
CA ILE A 296 -10.74 6.48 -3.74
C ILE A 296 -10.10 5.56 -2.72
N THR A 297 -10.92 4.87 -1.92
CA THR A 297 -10.50 3.77 -1.05
C THR A 297 -11.32 2.53 -1.41
N LEU A 298 -10.66 1.44 -1.77
CA LEU A 298 -11.31 0.22 -2.25
C LEU A 298 -11.86 -0.65 -1.11
N GLU A 299 -11.51 -0.32 0.13
CA GLU A 299 -11.84 -1.09 1.32
C GLU A 299 -12.52 -0.22 2.37
N ARG A 300 -13.60 -0.70 2.96
CA ARG A 300 -14.25 -0.05 4.08
C ARG A 300 -13.89 -0.78 5.38
N ALA A 301 -13.69 -0.02 6.46
CA ALA A 301 -13.55 -0.61 7.79
C ALA A 301 -14.86 -1.28 8.19
N GLU A 302 -14.77 -2.49 8.70
CA GLU A 302 -15.91 -3.18 9.31
C GLU A 302 -16.35 -2.40 10.57
N LYS A 303 -17.67 -2.26 10.76
CA LYS A 303 -18.25 -1.55 11.90
C LYS A 303 -18.09 -2.34 13.18
#